data_4a10fea6c70f890cc4eb837c3b8158d1
#
_entry.id   4a10fea6c70f890cc4eb837c3b8158d1
#
_cell.length_a   1.000
_cell.length_b   1.000
_cell.length_c   1.000
_cell.angle_alpha   90.00
_cell.angle_beta   90.00
_cell.angle_gamma   90.00
#
_symmetry.space_group_name_H-M   'P 1'
#
loop_
_entity.id
_entity.type
_entity.pdbx_description
1 polymer ?
#
loop_
_entity_poly.entity_id
_entity_poly.type
_entity_poly.pdbx_seq_one_letter_code
_entity_poly.pdbx_strand_id
1 'polypeptide(L)'
;MARFQTTVESISIVDGHRQPKALNVRAVEPVPASPQAIAKGNLYVLLELGGDVSAQAAVYRLVLNAIQGVYYDAAGGITGGITEAILAAHQTLADHNAVHPDEAQLGGVSCVVLRGEELYLGIGGPAMVLVGAPDRVDQFPSELSE
;
A
#
# COMPACT_ATOMS: atom_id res chain seq x y z
N MET A 1 -13.45 -17.08 -18.30
CA MET A 1 -12.38 -16.80 -17.34
C MET A 1 -12.95 -16.67 -15.95
N ALA A 2 -12.47 -17.48 -15.02
CA ALA A 2 -12.81 -17.29 -13.61
C ALA A 2 -12.29 -15.93 -13.15
N ARG A 3 -13.13 -15.15 -12.50
CA ARG A 3 -12.73 -13.93 -11.84
C ARG A 3 -12.79 -14.16 -10.34
N PHE A 4 -11.75 -13.78 -9.62
CA PHE A 4 -11.82 -13.74 -8.18
C PHE A 4 -12.85 -12.70 -7.74
N GLN A 5 -13.70 -13.09 -6.83
CA GLN A 5 -14.53 -12.16 -6.10
C GLN A 5 -13.76 -11.74 -4.86
N THR A 6 -13.47 -10.45 -4.74
CA THR A 6 -12.71 -9.92 -3.62
C THR A 6 -13.62 -9.26 -2.60
N THR A 7 -13.33 -9.53 -1.34
CA THR A 7 -13.87 -8.78 -0.21
C THR A 7 -12.71 -8.18 0.55
N VAL A 8 -12.74 -6.88 0.78
CA VAL A 8 -11.68 -6.16 1.49
C VAL A 8 -12.24 -5.64 2.80
N GLU A 9 -11.55 -6.00 3.88
CA GLU A 9 -11.85 -5.50 5.23
C GLU A 9 -10.59 -4.88 5.83
N SER A 10 -10.78 -3.84 6.63
CA SER A 10 -9.69 -3.19 7.35
C SER A 10 -10.09 -2.88 8.79
N ILE A 11 -9.09 -2.99 9.67
CA ILE A 11 -9.23 -2.62 11.08
C ILE A 11 -8.11 -1.63 11.40
N SER A 12 -8.45 -0.53 12.05
CA SER A 12 -7.48 0.42 12.57
C SER A 12 -7.73 0.64 14.06
N ILE A 13 -6.67 0.50 14.85
CA ILE A 13 -6.67 0.72 16.29
C ILE A 13 -5.55 1.71 16.59
N VAL A 14 -5.90 2.83 17.22
CA VAL A 14 -4.95 3.86 17.64
C VAL A 14 -5.14 4.10 19.14
N ASP A 15 -4.06 4.00 19.90
CA ASP A 15 -4.07 4.14 21.36
C ASP A 15 -5.13 3.25 22.05
N GLY A 16 -5.27 2.02 21.58
CA GLY A 16 -6.24 1.05 22.10
C GLY A 16 -7.71 1.28 21.67
N HIS A 17 -7.97 2.28 20.84
CA HIS A 17 -9.30 2.61 20.36
C HIS A 17 -9.47 2.27 18.89
N ARG A 18 -10.55 1.54 18.58
CA ARG A 18 -10.91 1.24 17.19
C ARG A 18 -11.35 2.52 16.49
N GLN A 19 -10.73 2.78 15.35
CA GLN A 19 -11.07 3.92 14.50
C GLN A 19 -12.24 3.58 13.57
N PRO A 20 -13.13 4.54 13.27
CA PRO A 20 -14.25 4.31 12.35
C PRO A 20 -13.78 4.11 10.89
N LYS A 21 -12.57 4.59 10.57
CA LYS A 21 -11.96 4.47 9.25
C LYS A 21 -10.45 4.26 9.37
N ALA A 22 -9.93 3.32 8.59
CA ALA A 22 -8.49 3.11 8.48
C ALA A 22 -7.89 4.14 7.52
N LEU A 23 -7.17 5.13 8.05
CA LEU A 23 -6.53 6.18 7.25
C LEU A 23 -5.27 5.71 6.53
N ASN A 24 -4.73 4.59 6.94
CA ASN A 24 -3.48 4.00 6.46
C ASN A 24 -3.69 2.89 5.40
N VAL A 25 -4.90 2.71 4.95
CA VAL A 25 -5.27 1.70 3.94
C VAL A 25 -5.86 2.38 2.71
N ARG A 26 -5.46 1.93 1.54
CA ARG A 26 -6.06 2.33 0.28
C ARG A 26 -6.43 1.10 -0.54
N ALA A 27 -7.69 0.99 -0.91
CA ALA A 27 -8.18 -0.02 -1.85
C ALA A 27 -8.70 0.67 -3.10
N VAL A 28 -8.14 0.32 -4.25
CA VAL A 28 -8.53 0.87 -5.55
C VAL A 28 -8.97 -0.26 -6.45
N GLU A 29 -10.23 -0.25 -6.79
CA GLU A 29 -10.84 -1.20 -7.73
C GLU A 29 -11.32 -0.40 -8.96
N PRO A 30 -10.54 -0.40 -10.07
CA PRO A 30 -10.84 0.44 -11.22
C PRO A 30 -12.21 0.13 -11.83
N VAL A 31 -12.91 1.17 -12.21
CA VAL A 31 -14.19 1.06 -12.90
C VAL A 31 -13.99 0.75 -14.40
N PRO A 32 -14.97 0.09 -15.07
CA PRO A 32 -14.87 -0.28 -16.49
C PRO A 32 -14.57 0.89 -17.45
N ALA A 33 -14.84 2.13 -17.04
CA ALA A 33 -14.60 3.33 -17.86
C ALA A 33 -13.12 3.70 -18.00
N SER A 34 -12.21 3.06 -17.26
CA SER A 34 -10.77 3.32 -17.31
C SER A 34 -9.97 2.09 -17.75
N PRO A 35 -9.83 1.85 -19.08
CA PRO A 35 -9.14 0.65 -19.59
C PRO A 35 -7.70 0.49 -19.12
N GLN A 36 -6.96 1.60 -18.99
CA GLN A 36 -5.59 1.58 -18.52
C GLN A 36 -5.49 1.15 -17.05
N ALA A 37 -6.38 1.64 -16.21
CA ALA A 37 -6.45 1.26 -14.81
C ALA A 37 -6.89 -0.21 -14.65
N ILE A 38 -7.83 -0.69 -15.48
CA ILE A 38 -8.23 -2.10 -15.51
C ILE A 38 -7.05 -3.01 -15.89
N ALA A 39 -6.24 -2.60 -16.86
CA ALA A 39 -5.05 -3.35 -17.26
C ALA A 39 -4.00 -3.46 -16.15
N LYS A 40 -3.95 -2.49 -15.24
CA LYS A 40 -3.08 -2.49 -14.05
C LYS A 40 -3.62 -3.34 -12.89
N GLY A 41 -4.90 -3.65 -12.89
CA GLY A 41 -5.56 -4.42 -11.85
C GLY A 41 -5.96 -3.62 -10.61
N ASN A 42 -6.43 -4.33 -9.60
CA ASN A 42 -6.83 -3.75 -8.32
C ASN A 42 -5.60 -3.55 -7.43
N LEU A 43 -5.48 -2.38 -6.84
CA LEU A 43 -4.38 -2.01 -5.94
C LEU A 43 -4.87 -1.92 -4.50
N TYR A 44 -4.19 -2.61 -3.61
CA TYR A 44 -4.42 -2.54 -2.17
C TYR A 44 -3.11 -2.16 -1.48
N VAL A 45 -3.17 -1.13 -0.64
CA VAL A 45 -1.99 -0.60 0.04
C VAL A 45 -2.25 -0.50 1.54
N LEU A 46 -1.32 -1.01 2.31
CA LEU A 46 -1.22 -0.76 3.74
C LEU A 46 0.07 0.01 4.00
N LEU A 47 -0.06 1.18 4.62
CA LEU A 47 1.05 2.03 5.02
C LEU A 47 1.06 2.13 6.55
N GLU A 48 2.19 1.80 7.16
CA GLU A 48 2.38 1.91 8.60
C GLU A 48 3.47 2.93 8.88
N LEU A 49 3.12 3.99 9.60
CA LEU A 49 4.04 5.05 10.00
C LEU A 49 4.24 5.04 11.50
N GLY A 50 5.51 5.21 11.91
CA GLY A 50 5.88 5.48 13.29
C GLY A 50 6.46 6.88 13.41
N GLY A 51 6.22 7.56 14.53
CA GLY A 51 6.65 8.92 14.79
C GLY A 51 5.54 9.74 15.44
N ASP A 52 5.52 11.05 15.22
CA ASP A 52 4.51 11.93 15.81
C ASP A 52 3.12 11.62 15.26
N VAL A 53 2.22 11.20 16.17
CA VAL A 53 0.86 10.79 15.84
C VAL A 53 0.01 11.96 15.32
N SER A 54 0.29 13.20 15.75
CA SER A 54 -0.51 14.37 15.38
C SER A 54 -0.47 14.69 13.89
N ALA A 55 0.66 14.39 13.20
CA ALA A 55 0.86 14.65 11.79
C ALA A 55 0.47 13.46 10.88
N GLN A 56 0.25 12.28 11.45
CA GLN A 56 0.13 11.04 10.65
C GLN A 56 -1.02 11.05 9.65
N ALA A 57 -2.20 11.58 10.00
CA ALA A 57 -3.35 11.58 9.10
C ALA A 57 -3.07 12.29 7.77
N ALA A 58 -2.40 13.44 7.82
CA ALA A 58 -2.02 14.20 6.62
C ALA A 58 -0.94 13.47 5.82
N VAL A 59 0.04 12.89 6.50
CA VAL A 59 1.14 12.14 5.87
C VAL A 59 0.62 10.88 5.20
N TYR A 60 -0.27 10.11 5.84
CA TYR A 60 -0.92 8.96 5.22
C TYR A 60 -1.60 9.33 3.90
N ARG A 61 -2.38 10.40 3.89
CA ARG A 61 -3.06 10.86 2.68
C ARG A 61 -2.07 11.23 1.58
N LEU A 62 -1.04 11.98 1.93
CA LEU A 62 -0.01 12.44 0.99
C LEU A 62 0.71 11.25 0.34
N VAL A 63 1.16 10.30 1.13
CA VAL A 63 1.92 9.13 0.65
C VAL A 63 1.02 8.17 -0.13
N LEU A 64 -0.19 7.88 0.36
CA LEU A 64 -1.13 7.01 -0.34
C LEU A 64 -1.58 7.59 -1.68
N ASN A 65 -1.77 8.90 -1.78
CA ASN A 65 -2.06 9.56 -3.06
C ASN A 65 -0.90 9.44 -4.04
N ALA A 66 0.34 9.60 -3.56
CA ALA A 66 1.53 9.43 -4.39
C ALA A 66 1.66 8.01 -4.92
N ILE A 67 1.46 7.01 -4.07
CA ILE A 67 1.48 5.59 -4.46
C ILE A 67 0.44 5.31 -5.55
N GLN A 68 -0.79 5.69 -5.31
CA GLN A 68 -1.90 5.45 -6.25
C GLN A 68 -1.66 6.14 -7.59
N GLY A 69 -1.29 7.41 -7.58
CA GLY A 69 -1.06 8.19 -8.79
C GLY A 69 0.09 7.61 -9.61
N VAL A 70 1.23 7.37 -8.99
CA VAL A 70 2.40 6.82 -9.69
C VAL A 70 2.14 5.41 -10.20
N TYR A 71 1.48 4.56 -9.43
CA TYR A 71 1.19 3.18 -9.86
C TYR A 71 0.37 3.15 -11.16
N TYR A 72 -0.73 3.90 -11.22
CA TYR A 72 -1.61 3.89 -12.39
C TYR A 72 -1.07 4.69 -13.58
N ASP A 73 -0.24 5.70 -13.34
CA ASP A 73 0.38 6.51 -14.39
C ASP A 73 1.68 5.89 -14.95
N ALA A 74 2.32 5.00 -14.21
CA ALA A 74 3.58 4.37 -14.63
C ALA A 74 3.40 3.59 -15.93
N ALA A 75 4.29 3.83 -16.89
CA ALA A 75 4.39 3.03 -18.09
C ALA A 75 4.98 1.65 -17.76
N GLY A 76 4.56 0.63 -18.49
CA GLY A 76 5.07 -0.73 -18.34
C GLY A 76 4.24 -1.65 -17.48
N GLY A 77 4.86 -2.69 -16.95
CA GLY A 77 4.18 -3.78 -16.26
C GLY A 77 3.81 -3.48 -14.82
N ILE A 78 3.14 -4.43 -14.19
CA ILE A 78 2.65 -4.33 -12.81
C ILE A 78 3.81 -4.23 -11.82
N THR A 79 4.82 -5.09 -11.96
CA THR A 79 5.98 -5.11 -11.06
C THR A 79 6.78 -3.82 -11.10
N GLY A 80 7.01 -3.28 -12.30
CA GLY A 80 7.64 -1.97 -12.48
C GLY A 80 6.81 -0.85 -11.85
N GLY A 81 5.51 -0.86 -12.05
CA GLY A 81 4.57 0.09 -11.46
C GLY A 81 4.58 0.06 -9.92
N ILE A 82 4.61 -1.12 -9.32
CA ILE A 82 4.74 -1.28 -7.85
C ILE A 82 6.07 -0.73 -7.36
N THR A 83 7.16 -1.03 -8.06
CA THR A 83 8.49 -0.51 -7.70
C THR A 83 8.51 1.02 -7.71
N GLU A 84 8.01 1.64 -8.78
CA GLU A 84 7.95 3.10 -8.88
C GLU A 84 7.03 3.72 -7.82
N ALA A 85 5.92 3.06 -7.49
CA ALA A 85 5.01 3.52 -6.44
C ALA A 85 5.68 3.50 -5.05
N ILE A 86 6.44 2.46 -4.74
CA ILE A 86 7.19 2.36 -3.47
C ILE A 86 8.31 3.41 -3.41
N LEU A 87 9.02 3.64 -4.50
CA LEU A 87 10.03 4.70 -4.58
C LEU A 87 9.39 6.09 -4.40
N ALA A 88 8.23 6.32 -4.99
CA ALA A 88 7.46 7.57 -4.80
C ALA A 88 7.02 7.75 -3.34
N ALA A 89 6.60 6.68 -2.68
CA ALA A 89 6.28 6.71 -1.26
C ALA A 89 7.49 7.12 -0.41
N HIS A 90 8.63 6.49 -0.68
CA HIS A 90 9.89 6.83 -0.02
C HIS A 90 10.29 8.29 -0.22
N GLN A 91 10.25 8.77 -1.46
CA GLN A 91 10.61 10.16 -1.77
C GLN A 91 9.65 11.15 -1.11
N THR A 92 8.35 10.89 -1.18
CA THR A 92 7.32 11.75 -0.56
C THR A 92 7.53 11.85 0.96
N LEU A 93 7.84 10.72 1.61
CA LEU A 93 8.10 10.70 3.05
C LEU A 93 9.41 11.41 3.40
N ALA A 94 10.47 11.20 2.62
CA ALA A 94 11.75 11.85 2.81
C ALA A 94 11.62 13.39 2.66
N ASP A 95 10.88 13.85 1.66
CA ASP A 95 10.63 15.29 1.45
C ASP A 95 9.84 15.90 2.61
N HIS A 96 8.80 15.19 3.10
CA HIS A 96 8.07 15.60 4.29
C HIS A 96 8.98 15.73 5.50
N ASN A 97 9.80 14.73 5.77
CA ASN A 97 10.72 14.71 6.91
C ASN A 97 11.78 15.81 6.82
N ALA A 98 12.24 16.14 5.62
CA ALA A 98 13.21 17.22 5.40
C ALA A 98 12.63 18.61 5.73
N VAL A 99 11.33 18.82 5.41
CA VAL A 99 10.63 20.09 5.69
C VAL A 99 10.12 20.15 7.14
N HIS A 100 9.80 19.00 7.72
CA HIS A 100 9.23 18.88 9.07
C HIS A 100 10.06 17.92 9.94
N PRO A 101 11.32 18.27 10.29
CA PRO A 101 12.22 17.35 11.00
C PRO A 101 11.72 16.97 12.40
N ASP A 102 10.95 17.85 13.05
CA ASP A 102 10.37 17.58 14.38
C ASP A 102 9.15 16.64 14.32
N GLU A 103 8.60 16.44 13.13
CA GLU A 103 7.45 15.56 12.84
C GLU A 103 7.85 14.42 11.91
N ALA A 104 9.12 14.03 11.90
CA ALA A 104 9.64 13.00 11.03
C ALA A 104 8.94 11.66 11.26
N GLN A 105 8.59 11.00 10.15
CA GLN A 105 7.94 9.71 10.13
C GLN A 105 8.87 8.66 9.54
N LEU A 106 8.82 7.46 10.07
CA LEU A 106 9.42 6.27 9.49
C LEU A 106 8.30 5.27 9.22
N GLY A 107 8.46 4.45 8.20
CA GLY A 107 7.38 3.53 7.93
C GLY A 107 7.71 2.41 6.98
N GLY A 108 6.75 1.52 6.88
CA GLY A 108 6.73 0.41 5.95
C GLY A 108 5.47 0.44 5.10
N VAL A 109 5.58 -0.07 3.90
CA VAL A 109 4.47 -0.16 2.95
C VAL A 109 4.36 -1.55 2.38
N SER A 110 3.13 -2.04 2.32
CA SER A 110 2.75 -3.27 1.61
C SER A 110 1.82 -2.90 0.48
N CYS A 111 2.22 -3.23 -0.75
CA CYS A 111 1.39 -3.08 -1.94
C CYS A 111 1.02 -4.45 -2.46
N VAL A 112 -0.26 -4.64 -2.72
CA VAL A 112 -0.80 -5.87 -3.31
C VAL A 112 -1.58 -5.49 -4.56
N VAL A 113 -1.29 -6.15 -5.66
CA VAL A 113 -2.06 -6.01 -6.91
C VAL A 113 -2.68 -7.33 -7.26
N LEU A 114 -3.99 -7.32 -7.49
CA LEU A 114 -4.73 -8.44 -8.03
C LEU A 114 -5.16 -8.12 -9.46
N ARG A 115 -4.67 -8.92 -10.40
CA ARG A 115 -5.05 -8.83 -11.81
C ARG A 115 -5.41 -10.22 -12.36
N GLY A 116 -6.66 -10.41 -12.71
CA GLY A 116 -7.12 -11.73 -13.11
C GLY A 116 -6.93 -12.74 -11.99
N GLU A 117 -6.13 -13.76 -12.23
CA GLU A 117 -5.79 -14.81 -11.26
C GLU A 117 -4.37 -14.64 -10.68
N GLU A 118 -3.73 -13.52 -10.95
CA GLU A 118 -2.36 -13.25 -10.53
C GLU A 118 -2.34 -12.24 -9.39
N LEU A 119 -1.55 -12.55 -8.36
CA LEU A 119 -1.30 -11.71 -7.21
C LEU A 119 0.15 -11.23 -7.25
N TYR A 120 0.34 -9.92 -7.18
CA TYR A 120 1.65 -9.27 -7.15
C TYR A 120 1.83 -8.58 -5.80
N LEU A 121 3.02 -8.70 -5.23
CA LEU A 121 3.35 -8.11 -3.94
C LEU A 121 4.55 -7.19 -4.08
N GLY A 122 4.51 -6.04 -3.41
CA GLY A 122 5.65 -5.17 -3.22
C GLY A 122 5.72 -4.71 -1.77
N ILE A 123 6.89 -4.78 -1.18
CA ILE A 123 7.11 -4.42 0.22
C ILE A 123 8.29 -3.47 0.31
N GLY A 124 8.12 -2.40 1.05
CA GLY A 124 9.16 -1.44 1.37
C GLY A 124 9.22 -1.18 2.88
N GLY A 125 10.43 -1.18 3.44
CA GLY A 125 10.62 -0.98 4.87
C GLY A 125 10.09 -2.14 5.73
N PRO A 126 9.85 -1.89 7.03
CA PRO A 126 9.38 -2.91 7.96
C PRO A 126 7.89 -3.22 7.76
N ALA A 127 7.57 -3.98 6.73
CA ALA A 127 6.21 -4.38 6.39
C ALA A 127 6.17 -5.86 6.04
N MET A 128 4.98 -6.44 6.07
CA MET A 128 4.78 -7.88 5.88
C MET A 128 3.44 -8.15 5.21
N VAL A 129 3.40 -9.14 4.34
CA VAL A 129 2.18 -9.69 3.74
C VAL A 129 2.12 -11.18 4.01
N LEU A 130 0.96 -11.65 4.45
CA LEU A 130 0.64 -13.07 4.56
C LEU A 130 -0.36 -13.45 3.47
N VAL A 131 -0.06 -14.51 2.74
CA VAL A 131 -0.95 -15.07 1.72
C VAL A 131 -1.40 -16.45 2.17
N GLY A 132 -2.70 -16.57 2.46
CA GLY A 132 -3.31 -17.81 2.89
C GLY A 132 -3.93 -18.57 1.72
N ALA A 133 -3.65 -19.88 1.68
CA ALA A 133 -4.33 -20.86 0.85
C ALA A 133 -4.99 -21.92 1.74
N PRO A 134 -5.86 -22.80 1.22
CA PRO A 134 -6.55 -23.79 2.07
C PRO A 134 -5.62 -24.71 2.87
N ASP A 135 -4.41 -24.95 2.37
CA ASP A 135 -3.43 -25.89 2.93
C ASP A 135 -2.16 -25.23 3.47
N ARG A 136 -1.98 -23.91 3.30
CA ARG A 136 -0.76 -23.21 3.71
C ARG A 136 -0.97 -21.71 3.91
N VAL A 137 0.00 -21.09 4.58
CA VAL A 137 0.17 -19.63 4.67
C VAL A 137 1.61 -19.32 4.29
N ASP A 138 1.79 -18.44 3.32
CA ASP A 138 3.10 -17.94 2.90
C ASP A 138 3.30 -16.51 3.45
N GLN A 139 4.49 -16.23 3.98
CA GLN A 139 4.88 -14.94 4.50
C GLN A 139 5.86 -14.25 3.56
N PHE A 140 5.65 -12.95 3.31
CA PHE A 140 6.52 -12.11 2.49
C PHE A 140 6.88 -10.81 3.25
N PRO A 141 8.17 -10.48 3.42
CA PRO A 141 9.31 -11.35 3.13
C PRO A 141 9.33 -12.57 4.05
N SER A 142 10.03 -13.62 3.65
CA SER A 142 10.15 -14.85 4.44
C SER A 142 10.90 -14.64 5.76
N GLU A 143 11.81 -13.65 5.78
CA GLU A 143 12.51 -13.18 6.97
C GLU A 143 12.27 -11.67 7.12
N LEU A 144 11.91 -11.24 8.32
CA LEU A 144 11.77 -9.82 8.62
C LEU A 144 13.17 -9.21 8.78
N SER A 145 13.40 -8.08 8.12
CA SER A 145 14.59 -7.28 8.37
C SER A 145 14.50 -6.65 9.76
N GLU A 146 15.55 -6.80 10.57
CA GLU A 146 15.70 -6.10 11.85
C GLU A 146 15.86 -4.59 11.65
#